data_6ec43f9e42d1f19f7e69f8e106bd4ede
#
_entry.id   6ec43f9e42d1f19f7e69f8e106bd4ede
#
_cell.length_a   1.000
_cell.length_b   1.000
_cell.length_c   1.000
_cell.angle_alpha   90.00
_cell.angle_beta   90.00
_cell.angle_gamma   90.00
#
_symmetry.space_group_name_H-M   'P 1'
#
loop_
_entity.id
_entity.type
_entity.pdbx_description
1 polymer ?
#
loop_
_entity_poly.entity_id
_entity_poly.type
_entity_poly.pdbx_seq_one_letter_code
_entity_poly.pdbx_strand_id
1 'polypeptide(L)'
;CFSLAGVWGWQRGEFARGKAESVALIAGSRDFQKPIPDGMVWNMRYRDGEPNKYVPFTDEKEVWERLSFFLNELLSVAEENNVVLAAHPNDPPLPLLRNTGRILKNPSEYERLININKSPSNQIEMCLGSIQEMEEDGLEKYLDKFSKEDRIAYIHFRNVKGKIPNYVEAFVDDGDINMINIIKILKKNDFNGVIIPDHTPALNCAAPWHAGMAYAVGYIKGLINCV
;
A
#
# COMPACT_ATOMS: atom_id res chain seq x y z
N CYS A 1 3.75 10.86 2.19
CA CYS A 1 3.59 9.42 2.42
C CYS A 1 4.73 8.89 3.29
N PHE A 2 4.42 8.02 4.22
CA PHE A 2 5.40 7.26 4.97
C PHE A 2 4.96 5.80 5.01
N SER A 3 5.91 4.88 4.87
CA SER A 3 5.65 3.45 4.90
C SER A 3 6.73 2.73 5.69
N LEU A 4 6.32 1.72 6.43
CA LEU A 4 7.21 0.77 7.08
C LEU A 4 7.40 -0.49 6.22
N ALA A 5 7.04 -0.41 4.94
CA ALA A 5 7.04 -1.54 4.02
C ALA A 5 8.42 -2.16 3.85
N GLY A 6 8.48 -3.46 3.99
CA GLY A 6 9.60 -4.25 3.53
C GLY A 6 9.21 -4.94 2.23
N VAL A 7 9.90 -4.64 1.16
CA VAL A 7 9.64 -5.26 -0.16
C VAL A 7 10.22 -6.66 -0.29
N TRP A 8 10.58 -7.26 0.80
CA TRP A 8 11.24 -8.55 0.81
C TRP A 8 10.24 -9.69 0.92
N GLY A 9 10.23 -10.58 -0.05
CA GLY A 9 9.32 -11.73 -0.10
C GLY A 9 8.56 -11.86 -1.40
N TRP A 10 8.48 -10.80 -2.21
CA TRP A 10 7.88 -10.89 -3.54
C TRP A 10 8.78 -11.63 -4.52
N GLN A 11 8.13 -12.35 -5.41
CA GLN A 11 8.75 -12.98 -6.57
C GLN A 11 8.28 -12.30 -7.84
N ARG A 12 9.13 -12.31 -8.85
CA ARG A 12 8.77 -11.88 -10.19
C ARG A 12 8.54 -13.09 -11.08
N GLY A 13 7.62 -12.97 -12.02
CA GLY A 13 7.30 -14.02 -12.96
C GLY A 13 6.13 -13.65 -13.88
N GLU A 14 5.72 -14.60 -14.70
CA GLU A 14 4.60 -14.41 -15.64
C GLU A 14 3.26 -14.66 -14.96
N PHE A 15 2.84 -13.75 -14.09
CA PHE A 15 1.61 -13.89 -13.30
C PHE A 15 0.44 -13.05 -13.82
N ALA A 16 0.67 -12.14 -14.74
CA ALA A 16 -0.35 -11.25 -15.26
C ALA A 16 -0.75 -11.61 -16.69
N ARG A 17 -1.90 -11.04 -17.12
CA ARG A 17 -2.44 -11.19 -18.46
C ARG A 17 -1.40 -10.83 -19.54
N GLY A 18 -1.38 -11.60 -20.65
CA GLY A 18 -0.48 -11.34 -21.76
C GLY A 18 1.00 -11.62 -21.48
N LYS A 19 1.27 -12.48 -20.49
CA LYS A 19 2.64 -12.81 -20.04
C LYS A 19 3.41 -11.59 -19.53
N ALA A 20 2.71 -10.59 -19.00
CA ALA A 20 3.37 -9.47 -18.36
C ALA A 20 4.04 -9.94 -17.06
N GLU A 21 5.27 -9.51 -16.84
CA GLU A 21 5.98 -9.78 -15.60
C GLU A 21 5.28 -9.06 -14.44
N SER A 22 5.00 -9.80 -13.37
CA SER A 22 4.33 -9.27 -12.19
C SER A 22 5.07 -9.62 -10.91
N VAL A 23 4.58 -9.10 -9.80
CA VAL A 23 5.09 -9.35 -8.47
C VAL A 23 4.06 -10.14 -7.68
N ALA A 24 4.50 -11.16 -6.98
CA ALA A 24 3.63 -12.02 -6.19
C ALA A 24 4.22 -12.30 -4.81
N LEU A 25 3.36 -12.41 -3.83
CA LEU A 25 3.64 -13.05 -2.55
C LEU A 25 3.06 -14.46 -2.58
N ILE A 26 3.91 -15.46 -2.37
CA ILE A 26 3.51 -16.88 -2.38
C ILE A 26 4.01 -17.51 -1.10
N ALA A 27 3.09 -18.07 -0.31
CA ALA A 27 3.41 -18.70 0.96
C ALA A 27 4.46 -19.81 0.81
N GLY A 28 5.45 -19.82 1.70
CA GLY A 28 6.52 -20.80 1.73
C GLY A 28 7.58 -20.65 0.62
N SER A 29 7.39 -19.72 -0.32
CA SER A 29 8.35 -19.52 -1.40
C SER A 29 9.62 -18.81 -0.95
N ARG A 30 9.56 -18.06 0.15
CA ARG A 30 10.69 -17.35 0.77
C ARG A 30 10.62 -17.37 2.29
N ASP A 31 11.77 -17.35 2.90
CA ASP A 31 11.92 -17.15 4.34
C ASP A 31 12.04 -15.65 4.61
N PHE A 32 10.97 -15.05 5.09
CA PHE A 32 10.92 -13.61 5.41
C PHE A 32 11.87 -13.20 6.54
N GLN A 33 12.44 -14.16 7.25
CA GLN A 33 13.40 -13.90 8.32
C GLN A 33 14.85 -13.82 7.80
N LYS A 34 15.09 -14.28 6.57
CA LYS A 34 16.43 -14.19 5.99
C LYS A 34 16.82 -12.74 5.65
N PRO A 35 18.11 -12.40 5.75
CA PRO A 35 18.60 -11.10 5.32
C PRO A 35 18.27 -10.79 3.86
N ILE A 36 18.10 -9.52 3.53
CA ILE A 36 17.98 -9.07 2.15
C ILE A 36 19.32 -9.28 1.45
N PRO A 37 19.37 -9.99 0.29
CA PRO A 37 20.60 -10.12 -0.48
C PRO A 37 21.15 -8.75 -0.90
N ASP A 38 22.45 -8.69 -1.11
CA ASP A 38 23.10 -7.50 -1.67
C ASP A 38 22.44 -7.12 -2.99
N GLY A 39 22.02 -5.86 -3.10
CA GLY A 39 21.33 -5.39 -4.27
C GLY A 39 20.72 -4.01 -4.11
N MET A 40 19.98 -3.59 -5.11
CA MET A 40 19.22 -2.35 -5.08
C MET A 40 17.73 -2.63 -4.97
N VAL A 41 17.09 -1.95 -4.02
CA VAL A 41 15.64 -1.91 -3.89
C VAL A 41 15.21 -0.45 -3.80
N TRP A 42 14.37 0.02 -4.72
CA TRP A 42 13.85 1.39 -4.75
C TRP A 42 14.92 2.47 -4.60
N ASN A 43 15.96 2.40 -5.42
CA ASN A 43 17.10 3.33 -5.40
C ASN A 43 17.95 3.30 -4.11
N MET A 44 17.68 2.40 -3.20
CA MET A 44 18.54 2.14 -2.04
C MET A 44 19.38 0.91 -2.25
N ARG A 45 20.68 1.02 -1.97
CA ARG A 45 21.59 -0.10 -2.06
C ARG A 45 21.64 -0.82 -0.73
N TYR A 46 21.26 -2.09 -0.75
CA TYR A 46 21.40 -2.98 0.39
C TYR A 46 22.73 -3.73 0.26
N ARG A 47 23.46 -3.79 1.36
CA ARG A 47 24.56 -4.74 1.51
C ARG A 47 24.10 -5.80 2.49
N ASP A 48 24.43 -7.05 2.21
CA ASP A 48 24.31 -8.09 3.21
C ASP A 48 25.13 -7.65 4.41
N GLY A 49 24.45 -7.18 5.44
CA GLY A 49 25.09 -6.73 6.65
C GLY A 49 25.87 -7.87 7.29
N GLU A 50 26.81 -7.54 8.12
CA GLU A 50 27.48 -8.53 8.95
C GLU A 50 26.44 -9.46 9.58
N PRO A 51 26.60 -10.79 9.50
CA PRO A 51 25.58 -11.78 9.80
C PRO A 51 24.98 -11.70 11.21
N ASN A 52 25.47 -10.85 12.07
CA ASN A 52 25.09 -10.74 13.47
C ASN A 52 24.34 -9.46 13.84
N LYS A 53 23.98 -8.60 12.90
CA LYS A 53 23.13 -7.43 13.19
C LYS A 53 21.66 -7.74 12.93
N TYR A 54 21.06 -8.52 13.80
CA TYR A 54 19.63 -8.69 13.83
C TYR A 54 18.97 -7.40 14.33
N VAL A 55 17.90 -6.98 13.65
CA VAL A 55 16.99 -5.99 14.21
C VAL A 55 16.37 -6.63 15.47
N PRO A 56 16.44 -5.98 16.64
CA PRO A 56 15.77 -6.48 17.83
C PRO A 56 14.29 -6.73 17.55
N PHE A 57 13.73 -7.72 18.22
CA PHE A 57 12.30 -7.94 18.13
C PHE A 57 11.56 -6.70 18.63
N THR A 58 10.63 -6.21 17.82
CA THR A 58 9.75 -5.10 18.16
C THR A 58 8.32 -5.59 17.96
N ASP A 59 7.53 -5.61 19.00
CA ASP A 59 6.14 -6.06 18.88
C ASP A 59 5.22 -4.98 18.27
N GLU A 60 4.03 -5.40 17.90
CA GLU A 60 3.02 -4.52 17.30
C GLU A 60 2.66 -3.35 18.22
N LYS A 61 2.58 -3.60 19.53
CA LYS A 61 2.24 -2.58 20.53
C LYS A 61 3.27 -1.46 20.52
N GLU A 62 4.55 -1.82 20.54
CA GLU A 62 5.64 -0.84 20.48
C GLU A 62 5.64 -0.05 19.17
N VAL A 63 5.31 -0.69 18.03
CA VAL A 63 5.19 0.03 16.75
C VAL A 63 4.06 1.04 16.80
N TRP A 64 2.90 0.71 17.39
CA TRP A 64 1.80 1.65 17.61
C TRP A 64 2.19 2.80 18.55
N GLU A 65 2.92 2.53 19.61
CA GLU A 65 3.41 3.55 20.55
C GLU A 65 4.36 4.53 19.83
N ARG A 66 5.29 4.01 19.04
CA ARG A 66 6.21 4.84 18.23
C ARG A 66 5.48 5.69 17.21
N LEU A 67 4.48 5.13 16.52
CA LEU A 67 3.67 5.89 15.58
C LEU A 67 2.86 6.97 16.29
N SER A 68 2.28 6.65 17.45
CA SER A 68 1.52 7.62 18.25
C SER A 68 2.40 8.77 18.72
N PHE A 69 3.61 8.48 19.20
CA PHE A 69 4.58 9.49 19.56
C PHE A 69 4.94 10.38 18.34
N PHE A 70 5.32 9.76 17.23
CA PHE A 70 5.67 10.47 15.99
C PHE A 70 4.57 11.42 15.52
N LEU A 71 3.32 10.95 15.47
CA LEU A 71 2.18 11.76 15.03
C LEU A 71 1.91 12.93 15.99
N ASN A 72 1.94 12.68 17.30
CA ASN A 72 1.68 13.74 18.27
C ASN A 72 2.75 14.85 18.28
N GLU A 73 4.01 14.50 17.98
CA GLU A 73 5.08 15.48 17.89
C GLU A 73 5.03 16.30 16.58
N LEU A 74 4.61 15.70 15.47
CA LEU A 74 4.73 16.34 14.17
C LEU A 74 3.45 16.98 13.64
N LEU A 75 2.28 16.56 14.10
CA LEU A 75 1.03 17.01 13.49
C LEU A 75 0.77 18.51 13.65
N SER A 76 1.17 19.12 14.77
CA SER A 76 1.05 20.59 14.94
C SER A 76 1.89 21.35 13.90
N VAL A 77 3.13 20.90 13.71
CA VAL A 77 4.03 21.49 12.70
C VAL A 77 3.51 21.27 11.29
N ALA A 78 2.94 20.09 11.01
CA ALA A 78 2.33 19.77 9.73
C ALA A 78 1.14 20.70 9.43
N GLU A 79 0.26 20.94 10.41
CA GLU A 79 -0.86 21.88 10.29
C GLU A 79 -0.39 23.31 10.03
N GLU A 80 0.57 23.81 10.81
CA GLU A 80 1.12 25.16 10.65
C GLU A 80 1.72 25.40 9.26
N ASN A 81 2.21 24.33 8.61
CA ASN A 81 2.82 24.39 7.28
C ASN A 81 1.92 23.89 6.15
N ASN A 82 0.65 23.59 6.43
CA ASN A 82 -0.29 23.02 5.46
C ASN A 82 0.24 21.71 4.81
N VAL A 83 0.88 20.87 5.60
CA VAL A 83 1.37 19.54 5.18
C VAL A 83 0.46 18.46 5.75
N VAL A 84 0.17 17.46 4.94
CA VAL A 84 -0.58 16.28 5.34
C VAL A 84 0.35 15.09 5.50
N LEU A 85 0.25 14.40 6.64
CA LEU A 85 0.93 13.14 6.90
C LEU A 85 -0.01 11.99 6.51
N ALA A 86 0.25 11.35 5.38
CA ALA A 86 -0.57 10.27 4.86
C ALA A 86 0.08 8.90 5.15
N ALA A 87 -0.59 8.10 5.97
CA ALA A 87 -0.11 6.78 6.33
C ALA A 87 -0.48 5.73 5.29
N HIS A 88 0.53 5.09 4.70
CA HIS A 88 0.38 3.93 3.82
C HIS A 88 0.19 2.64 4.65
N PRO A 89 -0.68 1.70 4.23
CA PRO A 89 -0.78 0.39 4.87
C PRO A 89 0.53 -0.39 4.80
N ASN A 90 0.72 -1.32 5.70
CA ASN A 90 1.82 -2.24 5.57
C ASN A 90 1.59 -3.18 4.39
N ASP A 91 2.59 -3.30 3.52
CA ASP A 91 2.58 -4.18 2.37
C ASP A 91 3.90 -5.01 2.39
N PRO A 92 3.82 -6.35 2.43
CA PRO A 92 2.62 -7.15 2.64
C PRO A 92 2.00 -6.98 4.03
N PRO A 93 0.66 -7.13 4.18
CA PRO A 93 -0.04 -6.94 5.45
C PRO A 93 0.09 -8.14 6.40
N LEU A 94 1.29 -8.64 6.58
CA LEU A 94 1.62 -9.75 7.47
C LEU A 94 1.67 -9.28 8.93
N PRO A 95 1.37 -10.14 9.91
CA PRO A 95 1.43 -9.77 11.33
C PRO A 95 2.86 -9.52 11.83
N LEU A 96 3.82 -10.14 11.22
CA LEU A 96 5.25 -10.02 11.55
C LEU A 96 6.10 -10.07 10.29
N LEU A 97 7.07 -9.17 10.19
CA LEU A 97 8.07 -9.19 9.14
C LEU A 97 9.44 -8.84 9.72
N ARG A 98 10.41 -9.75 9.63
CA ARG A 98 11.79 -9.55 10.07
C ARG A 98 11.90 -9.04 11.51
N ASN A 99 11.35 -9.77 12.46
CA ASN A 99 11.32 -9.43 13.87
C ASN A 99 10.57 -8.12 14.22
N THR A 100 9.83 -7.54 13.28
CA THR A 100 9.03 -6.34 13.55
C THR A 100 7.56 -6.65 13.37
N GLY A 101 6.78 -6.44 14.42
CA GLY A 101 5.32 -6.46 14.37
C GLY A 101 4.80 -5.40 13.41
N ARG A 102 3.75 -5.73 12.69
CA ARG A 102 3.18 -4.87 11.64
C ARG A 102 1.88 -4.25 12.11
N ILE A 103 1.63 -3.02 11.68
CA ILE A 103 0.42 -2.25 11.95
C ILE A 103 -0.20 -1.84 10.62
N LEU A 104 -1.43 -1.36 10.61
CA LEU A 104 -2.18 -1.06 9.39
C LEU A 104 -2.21 -2.26 8.43
N LYS A 105 -2.43 -3.43 9.00
CA LYS A 105 -2.53 -4.72 8.32
C LYS A 105 -3.97 -5.22 8.20
N ASN A 106 -4.91 -4.51 8.82
CA ASN A 106 -6.35 -4.72 8.73
C ASN A 106 -7.04 -3.38 8.44
N PRO A 107 -8.11 -3.35 7.63
CA PRO A 107 -8.81 -2.11 7.31
C PRO A 107 -9.37 -1.39 8.55
N SER A 108 -9.77 -2.12 9.58
CA SER A 108 -10.25 -1.58 10.85
C SER A 108 -9.19 -0.78 11.62
N GLU A 109 -7.90 -1.06 11.41
CA GLU A 109 -6.81 -0.37 12.10
C GLU A 109 -6.64 1.09 11.66
N TYR A 110 -7.20 1.48 10.53
CA TYR A 110 -7.25 2.89 10.12
C TYR A 110 -8.09 3.76 11.05
N GLU A 111 -9.12 3.19 11.67
CA GLU A 111 -9.87 3.91 12.70
C GLU A 111 -8.98 4.22 13.91
N ARG A 112 -8.12 3.27 14.29
CA ARG A 112 -7.13 3.49 15.35
C ARG A 112 -6.14 4.59 14.96
N LEU A 113 -5.62 4.57 13.74
CA LEU A 113 -4.70 5.60 13.22
C LEU A 113 -5.30 7.00 13.34
N ILE A 114 -6.51 7.20 12.81
CA ILE A 114 -7.20 8.50 12.82
C ILE A 114 -7.53 8.95 14.25
N ASN A 115 -7.77 8.00 15.17
CA ASN A 115 -8.07 8.30 16.57
C ASN A 115 -6.83 8.56 17.45
N ILE A 116 -5.61 8.32 16.97
CA ILE A 116 -4.39 8.72 17.68
C ILE A 116 -4.39 10.23 17.90
N ASN A 117 -4.68 10.98 16.83
CA ASN A 117 -4.78 12.42 16.88
C ASN A 117 -5.73 12.87 15.76
N LYS A 118 -6.75 13.65 16.09
CA LYS A 118 -7.82 14.07 15.16
C LYS A 118 -7.44 15.26 14.29
N SER A 119 -6.18 15.62 14.24
CA SER A 119 -5.65 16.62 13.32
C SER A 119 -6.14 16.40 11.88
N PRO A 120 -6.52 17.44 11.13
CA PRO A 120 -6.81 17.31 9.70
C PRO A 120 -5.58 16.89 8.88
N SER A 121 -4.38 17.12 9.42
CA SER A 121 -3.12 16.67 8.81
C SER A 121 -2.80 15.19 9.05
N ASN A 122 -3.56 14.48 9.89
CA ASN A 122 -3.46 13.03 10.08
C ASN A 122 -4.41 12.33 9.12
N GLN A 123 -3.91 11.83 8.01
CA GLN A 123 -4.71 11.24 6.96
C GLN A 123 -4.16 9.87 6.49
N ILE A 124 -4.85 9.29 5.57
CA ILE A 124 -4.62 7.96 5.01
C ILE A 124 -4.13 8.12 3.57
N GLU A 125 -3.09 7.39 3.23
CA GLU A 125 -2.85 6.98 1.86
C GLU A 125 -3.61 5.67 1.63
N MET A 126 -4.67 5.74 0.82
CA MET A 126 -5.53 4.60 0.56
C MET A 126 -4.95 3.76 -0.57
N CYS A 127 -4.09 2.80 -0.25
CA CYS A 127 -3.61 1.82 -1.22
C CYS A 127 -4.64 0.70 -1.38
N LEU A 128 -5.39 0.73 -2.48
CA LEU A 128 -6.47 -0.23 -2.74
C LEU A 128 -5.96 -1.67 -2.78
N GLY A 129 -4.83 -1.91 -3.47
CA GLY A 129 -4.23 -3.22 -3.57
C GLY A 129 -3.81 -3.77 -2.21
N SER A 130 -3.06 -2.99 -1.42
CA SER A 130 -2.61 -3.44 -0.09
C SER A 130 -3.76 -3.74 0.86
N ILE A 131 -4.88 -3.00 0.76
CA ILE A 131 -6.07 -3.29 1.57
C ILE A 131 -6.79 -4.54 1.07
N GLN A 132 -6.84 -4.75 -0.25
CA GLN A 132 -7.42 -5.97 -0.83
C GLN A 132 -6.65 -7.23 -0.45
N GLU A 133 -5.33 -7.13 -0.25
CA GLU A 133 -4.47 -8.23 0.19
C GLU A 133 -4.72 -8.69 1.63
N MET A 134 -5.34 -7.85 2.46
CA MET A 134 -5.60 -8.13 3.88
C MET A 134 -6.58 -9.30 4.06
N GLU A 135 -6.46 -10.04 5.16
CA GLU A 135 -7.41 -11.11 5.50
C GLU A 135 -8.82 -10.55 5.75
N GLU A 136 -8.90 -9.45 6.48
CA GLU A 136 -10.16 -8.78 6.79
C GLU A 136 -10.70 -8.07 5.54
N ASP A 137 -11.96 -8.36 5.18
CA ASP A 137 -12.66 -7.63 4.13
C ASP A 137 -13.10 -6.26 4.60
N GLY A 138 -13.24 -5.33 3.67
CA GLY A 138 -13.77 -4.02 4.03
C GLY A 138 -13.31 -2.85 3.17
N LEU A 139 -12.62 -3.11 2.07
CA LEU A 139 -12.08 -2.05 1.20
C LEU A 139 -13.13 -0.99 0.84
N GLU A 140 -14.26 -1.37 0.25
CA GLU A 140 -15.29 -0.42 -0.17
C GLU A 140 -15.94 0.30 1.02
N LYS A 141 -16.19 -0.41 2.13
CA LYS A 141 -16.74 0.16 3.37
C LYS A 141 -15.84 1.25 3.94
N TYR A 142 -14.55 0.98 4.05
CA TYR A 142 -13.60 1.93 4.64
C TYR A 142 -13.26 3.06 3.67
N LEU A 143 -13.24 2.78 2.35
CA LEU A 143 -13.13 3.82 1.34
C LEU A 143 -14.32 4.80 1.41
N ASP A 144 -15.56 4.29 1.48
CA ASP A 144 -16.76 5.12 1.60
C ASP A 144 -16.73 5.96 2.87
N LYS A 145 -16.37 5.35 4.00
CA LYS A 145 -16.26 6.04 5.28
C LYS A 145 -15.23 7.16 5.24
N PHE A 146 -13.99 6.83 4.92
CA PHE A 146 -12.88 7.79 5.04
C PHE A 146 -12.85 8.85 3.95
N SER A 147 -13.37 8.55 2.74
CA SER A 147 -13.56 9.59 1.72
C SER A 147 -14.66 10.59 2.12
N LYS A 148 -15.75 10.11 2.73
CA LYS A 148 -16.82 10.98 3.26
C LYS A 148 -16.35 11.86 4.43
N GLU A 149 -15.45 11.35 5.24
CA GLU A 149 -14.90 12.04 6.42
C GLU A 149 -13.70 12.96 6.07
N ASP A 150 -13.33 13.08 4.78
CA ASP A 150 -12.16 13.83 4.29
C ASP A 150 -10.85 13.39 4.99
N ARG A 151 -10.66 12.07 5.09
CA ARG A 151 -9.49 11.45 5.74
C ARG A 151 -8.55 10.76 4.77
N ILE A 152 -8.77 10.88 3.47
CA ILE A 152 -7.91 10.29 2.44
C ILE A 152 -7.14 11.39 1.74
N ALA A 153 -5.81 11.41 1.90
CA ALA A 153 -4.94 12.37 1.23
C ALA A 153 -4.80 12.06 -0.26
N TYR A 154 -4.57 10.80 -0.60
CA TYR A 154 -4.51 10.31 -1.97
C TYR A 154 -4.68 8.79 -2.02
N ILE A 155 -4.84 8.29 -3.23
CA ILE A 155 -5.18 6.89 -3.50
C ILE A 155 -4.15 6.26 -4.43
N HIS A 156 -3.62 5.10 -4.03
CA HIS A 156 -2.97 4.16 -4.92
C HIS A 156 -4.03 3.29 -5.60
N PHE A 157 -4.27 3.55 -6.88
CA PHE A 157 -5.26 2.87 -7.68
C PHE A 157 -4.68 1.59 -8.30
N ARG A 158 -4.33 0.66 -7.44
CA ARG A 158 -3.67 -0.61 -7.71
C ARG A 158 -4.64 -1.76 -7.55
N ASN A 159 -4.49 -2.81 -8.34
CA ASN A 159 -5.33 -4.01 -8.26
C ASN A 159 -4.49 -5.27 -8.11
N VAL A 160 -5.01 -6.22 -7.36
CA VAL A 160 -4.37 -7.51 -7.07
C VAL A 160 -5.37 -8.66 -7.19
N LYS A 161 -4.87 -9.90 -7.29
CA LYS A 161 -5.64 -11.13 -7.14
C LYS A 161 -5.17 -11.91 -5.94
N GLY A 162 -6.11 -12.35 -5.12
CA GLY A 162 -5.82 -13.09 -3.89
C GLY A 162 -5.58 -12.21 -2.68
N LYS A 163 -5.26 -12.87 -1.59
CA LYS A 163 -4.99 -12.27 -0.27
C LYS A 163 -3.74 -12.91 0.34
N ILE A 164 -3.20 -12.30 1.41
CA ILE A 164 -2.16 -12.97 2.17
C ILE A 164 -2.67 -14.36 2.65
N PRO A 165 -1.82 -15.38 2.66
CA PRO A 165 -0.39 -15.34 2.34
C PRO A 165 -0.06 -15.52 0.85
N ASN A 166 -1.03 -15.50 -0.05
CA ASN A 166 -0.84 -15.68 -1.48
C ASN A 166 -1.63 -14.64 -2.28
N TYR A 167 -0.94 -13.74 -2.94
CA TYR A 167 -1.53 -12.80 -3.88
C TYR A 167 -0.56 -12.44 -5.01
N VAL A 168 -1.08 -11.86 -6.06
CA VAL A 168 -0.30 -11.43 -7.22
C VAL A 168 -0.77 -10.05 -7.67
N GLU A 169 0.18 -9.22 -8.07
CA GLU A 169 -0.09 -7.93 -8.72
C GLU A 169 -0.84 -8.15 -10.04
N ALA A 170 -1.88 -7.39 -10.28
CA ALA A 170 -2.69 -7.45 -11.48
C ALA A 170 -2.72 -6.12 -12.23
N PHE A 171 -3.16 -6.14 -13.48
CA PHE A 171 -3.54 -4.88 -14.14
C PHE A 171 -4.74 -4.27 -13.44
N VAL A 172 -4.86 -2.95 -13.51
CA VAL A 172 -5.93 -2.20 -12.83
C VAL A 172 -7.36 -2.69 -13.19
N ASP A 173 -7.53 -3.30 -14.34
CA ASP A 173 -8.81 -3.81 -14.86
C ASP A 173 -8.99 -5.35 -14.70
N ASP A 174 -7.99 -6.06 -14.13
CA ASP A 174 -7.94 -7.52 -14.13
C ASP A 174 -7.65 -8.12 -12.74
N GLY A 175 -7.90 -7.39 -11.66
CA GLY A 175 -7.78 -7.87 -10.28
C GLY A 175 -9.13 -8.15 -9.64
N ASP A 176 -9.10 -8.41 -8.33
CA ASP A 176 -10.29 -8.74 -7.54
C ASP A 176 -11.09 -7.49 -7.12
N ILE A 177 -10.52 -6.30 -7.26
CA ILE A 177 -11.19 -5.04 -6.91
C ILE A 177 -12.06 -4.58 -8.08
N ASN A 178 -13.32 -4.27 -7.81
CA ASN A 178 -14.20 -3.62 -8.77
C ASN A 178 -13.89 -2.11 -8.86
N MET A 179 -12.99 -1.75 -9.75
CA MET A 179 -12.50 -0.38 -9.90
C MET A 179 -13.58 0.62 -10.33
N ILE A 180 -14.65 0.16 -10.97
CA ILE A 180 -15.81 1.00 -11.29
C ILE A 180 -16.54 1.40 -10.01
N ASN A 181 -16.73 0.47 -9.07
CA ASN A 181 -17.35 0.78 -7.78
C ASN A 181 -16.50 1.75 -6.96
N ILE A 182 -15.18 1.59 -7.01
CA ILE A 182 -14.24 2.53 -6.36
C ILE A 182 -14.48 3.96 -6.82
N ILE A 183 -14.49 4.20 -8.15
CA ILE A 183 -14.75 5.54 -8.69
C ILE A 183 -16.15 6.05 -8.34
N LYS A 184 -17.17 5.19 -8.33
CA LYS A 184 -18.53 5.58 -7.90
C LYS A 184 -18.57 6.04 -6.44
N ILE A 185 -17.88 5.35 -5.55
CA ILE A 185 -17.78 5.73 -4.13
C ILE A 185 -17.08 7.08 -3.99
N LEU A 186 -15.96 7.27 -4.65
CA LEU A 186 -15.20 8.52 -4.61
C LEU A 186 -16.00 9.70 -5.14
N LYS A 187 -16.70 9.51 -6.27
CA LYS A 187 -17.57 10.54 -6.84
C LYS A 187 -18.76 10.88 -5.93
N LYS A 188 -19.41 9.86 -5.36
CA LYS A 188 -20.51 10.04 -4.39
C LYS A 188 -20.10 10.90 -3.19
N ASN A 189 -18.85 10.80 -2.76
CA ASN A 189 -18.31 11.49 -1.59
C ASN A 189 -17.51 12.75 -1.94
N ASP A 190 -17.61 13.25 -3.18
CA ASP A 190 -16.93 14.46 -3.68
C ASP A 190 -15.41 14.45 -3.43
N PHE A 191 -14.76 13.28 -3.54
CA PHE A 191 -13.33 13.15 -3.35
C PHE A 191 -12.55 14.00 -4.37
N ASN A 192 -11.75 14.93 -3.87
CA ASN A 192 -10.94 15.85 -4.67
C ASN A 192 -9.43 15.60 -4.58
N GLY A 193 -9.01 14.52 -3.93
CA GLY A 193 -7.61 14.15 -3.79
C GLY A 193 -7.01 13.57 -5.07
N VAL A 194 -5.75 13.20 -4.99
CA VAL A 194 -5.00 12.63 -6.11
C VAL A 194 -5.22 11.12 -6.19
N ILE A 195 -5.35 10.62 -7.42
CA ILE A 195 -5.37 9.18 -7.73
C ILE A 195 -4.17 8.86 -8.61
N ILE A 196 -3.34 7.92 -8.17
CA ILE A 196 -2.15 7.48 -8.89
C ILE A 196 -2.15 5.96 -9.08
N PRO A 197 -1.54 5.41 -10.14
CA PRO A 197 -1.51 3.97 -10.38
C PRO A 197 -0.69 3.16 -9.39
N ASP A 198 0.28 3.77 -8.69
CA ASP A 198 1.30 3.12 -7.85
C ASP A 198 2.22 2.22 -8.68
N HIS A 199 1.95 0.93 -8.79
CA HIS A 199 2.66 0.02 -9.66
C HIS A 199 1.71 -0.89 -10.45
N THR A 200 2.25 -1.54 -11.46
CA THR A 200 1.50 -2.36 -12.41
C THR A 200 2.41 -3.46 -12.95
N PRO A 201 1.88 -4.57 -13.42
CA PRO A 201 2.67 -5.56 -14.15
C PRO A 201 3.45 -4.94 -15.30
N ALA A 202 4.69 -5.37 -15.48
CA ALA A 202 5.55 -4.89 -16.55
C ALA A 202 5.16 -5.52 -17.90
N LEU A 203 4.74 -4.70 -18.84
CA LEU A 203 4.41 -5.16 -20.20
C LEU A 203 5.67 -5.65 -20.94
N ASN A 204 5.49 -6.64 -21.79
CA ASN A 204 6.60 -7.15 -22.62
C ASN A 204 6.85 -6.22 -23.82
N CYS A 205 7.55 -5.13 -23.59
CA CYS A 205 7.90 -4.12 -24.60
C CYS A 205 9.19 -3.38 -24.20
N ALA A 206 9.67 -2.49 -25.05
CA ALA A 206 10.92 -1.75 -24.83
C ALA A 206 10.92 -0.87 -23.56
N ALA A 207 9.74 -0.42 -23.10
CA ALA A 207 9.59 0.41 -21.92
C ALA A 207 8.45 -0.12 -21.02
N PRO A 208 8.64 -1.31 -20.40
CA PRO A 208 7.58 -2.06 -19.75
C PRO A 208 6.86 -1.28 -18.64
N TRP A 209 7.61 -0.58 -17.80
CA TRP A 209 7.05 0.24 -16.74
C TRP A 209 6.22 1.42 -17.28
N HIS A 210 6.78 2.18 -18.22
CA HIS A 210 6.07 3.33 -18.80
C HIS A 210 4.79 2.92 -19.53
N ALA A 211 4.81 1.81 -20.22
CA ALA A 211 3.64 1.29 -20.92
C ALA A 211 2.54 0.87 -19.92
N GLY A 212 2.90 0.17 -18.85
CA GLY A 212 1.98 -0.22 -17.80
C GLY A 212 1.37 0.99 -17.08
N MET A 213 2.18 2.00 -16.77
CA MET A 213 1.73 3.24 -16.13
C MET A 213 0.82 4.06 -17.06
N ALA A 214 1.15 4.15 -18.36
CA ALA A 214 0.31 4.85 -19.33
C ALA A 214 -1.06 4.16 -19.49
N TYR A 215 -1.07 2.82 -19.51
CA TYR A 215 -2.30 2.04 -19.51
C TYR A 215 -3.16 2.32 -18.28
N ALA A 216 -2.57 2.25 -17.09
CA ALA A 216 -3.28 2.47 -15.84
C ALA A 216 -3.84 3.90 -15.74
N VAL A 217 -3.06 4.91 -16.11
CA VAL A 217 -3.52 6.31 -16.14
C VAL A 217 -4.65 6.50 -17.15
N GLY A 218 -4.55 5.87 -18.32
CA GLY A 218 -5.61 5.89 -19.35
C GLY A 218 -6.91 5.29 -18.85
N TYR A 219 -6.82 4.14 -18.18
CA TYR A 219 -7.97 3.46 -17.56
C TYR A 219 -8.63 4.31 -16.48
N ILE A 220 -7.84 4.87 -15.54
CA ILE A 220 -8.35 5.76 -14.48
C ILE A 220 -9.10 6.95 -15.09
N LYS A 221 -8.50 7.64 -16.06
CA LYS A 221 -9.15 8.78 -16.75
C LYS A 221 -10.43 8.37 -17.47
N GLY A 222 -10.43 7.21 -18.12
CA GLY A 222 -11.61 6.65 -18.75
C GLY A 222 -12.74 6.44 -17.75
N LEU A 223 -12.46 5.81 -16.61
CA LEU A 223 -13.44 5.58 -15.55
C LEU A 223 -14.00 6.88 -14.97
N ILE A 224 -13.16 7.86 -14.66
CA ILE A 224 -13.58 9.16 -14.12
C ILE A 224 -14.55 9.87 -15.07
N ASN A 225 -14.31 9.76 -16.37
CA ASN A 225 -15.16 10.40 -17.39
C ASN A 225 -16.46 9.64 -17.66
N CYS A 226 -16.52 8.32 -17.40
CA CYS A 226 -17.68 7.49 -17.70
C CYS A 226 -18.61 7.27 -16.50
N VAL A 227 -18.16 7.55 -15.30
CA VAL A 227 -18.91 7.43 -14.04
C VAL A 227 -19.23 8.82 -13.48
#